data_d559049da66c8a30fb9f696de9685feb
#
_entry.id   d559049da66c8a30fb9f696de9685feb
#
_cell.length_a   1.000
_cell.length_b   1.000
_cell.length_c   1.000
_cell.angle_alpha   90.00
_cell.angle_beta   90.00
_cell.angle_gamma   90.00
#
_symmetry.space_group_name_H-M   'P 1'
#
loop_
_entity.id
_entity.type
_entity.pdbx_description
1 polymer ?
#
loop_
_entity_poly.entity_id
_entity_poly.type
_entity_poly.pdbx_seq_one_letter_code
_entity_poly.pdbx_strand_id
1 'polypeptide(L)'
;MQKTKLLLTVLALALCFGPVTAAAQGGGKIQVSGTVTAAEDKQPLIGVNVIAGATTGVSTLIDGTYTISVPAGTRLLFQYIGYKDVEFVVPGGSPAVRYDVAMENDSQALEDVVVIAYGVRKKGTVAGSVATIKAENIENTPTAAFDQALQGQVPGLSVMAVSGEPSESTIMKIRGVNSINSGTAPLYILDGVAISSADFNTVNPADIESLSVLKDASSTSIYGARAANGVIVITTKRGRMADHPTINYRMQLGFSQINQQNWNIMNTEERIRYEKEIGQTAGKNYDLLSKTDINWLDAVYNNAALLQNYELSVSGATEKTNYYVSGGYYNQEGTAIGSGFERYSIRANVEQRAAKWLKIGTNTALNYQEIQRADDGVMTLVTPISAAQFMMPYWNPYRKDGSVA
;
A
#
# COMPACT_ATOMS: atom_id res chain seq x y z
N MET A 1 33.96 17.20 -51.72
CA MET A 1 35.20 16.59 -51.18
C MET A 1 35.14 16.19 -49.71
N GLN A 2 34.11 16.52 -48.92
CA GLN A 2 34.01 16.10 -47.50
C GLN A 2 33.28 14.77 -47.26
N LYS A 3 32.40 14.32 -48.16
CA LYS A 3 31.65 13.05 -48.04
C LYS A 3 32.49 11.81 -48.39
N THR A 4 33.53 11.93 -49.20
CA THR A 4 34.43 10.84 -49.58
C THR A 4 35.47 10.52 -48.50
N LYS A 5 35.83 11.47 -47.64
CA LYS A 5 36.76 11.25 -46.51
C LYS A 5 36.10 10.53 -45.33
N LEU A 6 34.78 10.70 -45.15
CA LEU A 6 34.03 10.04 -44.08
C LEU A 6 33.80 8.55 -44.39
N LEU A 7 33.62 8.22 -45.69
CA LEU A 7 33.41 6.82 -46.13
C LEU A 7 34.69 5.98 -46.01
N LEU A 8 35.87 6.60 -46.26
CA LEU A 8 37.17 5.93 -46.13
C LEU A 8 37.59 5.70 -44.68
N THR A 9 37.20 6.55 -43.74
CA THR A 9 37.46 6.37 -42.31
C THR A 9 36.57 5.28 -41.69
N VAL A 10 35.33 5.13 -42.13
CA VAL A 10 34.43 4.04 -41.68
C VAL A 10 34.86 2.70 -42.24
N LEU A 11 35.40 2.66 -43.50
CA LEU A 11 35.91 1.42 -44.11
C LEU A 11 37.24 0.98 -43.51
N ALA A 12 38.10 1.91 -43.04
CA ALA A 12 39.34 1.58 -42.36
C ALA A 12 39.13 1.04 -40.91
N LEU A 13 38.02 1.46 -40.23
CA LEU A 13 37.69 0.94 -38.90
C LEU A 13 37.05 -0.46 -38.96
N ALA A 14 36.45 -0.85 -40.08
CA ALA A 14 35.85 -2.17 -40.29
C ALA A 14 36.89 -3.29 -40.61
N LEU A 15 38.10 -2.92 -41.01
CA LEU A 15 39.16 -3.87 -41.35
C LEU A 15 40.07 -4.25 -40.16
N CYS A 16 39.90 -3.62 -38.96
CA CYS A 16 40.66 -3.95 -37.76
C CYS A 16 40.00 -5.01 -36.88
N PHE A 17 38.78 -5.45 -37.20
CA PHE A 17 38.18 -6.62 -36.53
C PHE A 17 38.37 -7.85 -37.42
N GLY A 18 39.59 -8.37 -37.39
CA GLY A 18 39.88 -9.74 -37.86
C GLY A 18 39.06 -10.76 -37.06
N PRO A 19 38.60 -11.87 -37.67
CA PRO A 19 37.87 -12.90 -36.91
C PRO A 19 38.83 -13.44 -35.85
N VAL A 20 38.50 -13.14 -34.58
CA VAL A 20 39.07 -13.88 -33.45
C VAL A 20 38.50 -15.29 -33.58
N THR A 21 39.23 -16.18 -34.20
CA THR A 21 38.99 -17.61 -34.09
C THR A 21 39.19 -17.96 -32.64
N ALA A 22 38.10 -18.05 -31.87
CA ALA A 22 38.10 -18.71 -30.58
C ALA A 22 38.47 -20.16 -30.85
N ALA A 23 39.74 -20.51 -30.62
CA ALA A 23 40.16 -21.90 -30.52
C ALA A 23 39.33 -22.53 -29.40
N ALA A 24 38.36 -23.34 -29.78
CA ALA A 24 37.68 -24.24 -28.84
C ALA A 24 38.73 -25.20 -28.31
N GLN A 25 39.42 -24.85 -27.23
CA GLN A 25 40.16 -25.78 -26.42
C GLN A 25 39.14 -26.78 -25.90
N GLY A 26 39.24 -28.01 -26.36
CA GLY A 26 38.50 -29.15 -25.82
C GLY A 26 38.88 -29.33 -24.34
N GLY A 27 38.28 -28.52 -23.48
CA GLY A 27 38.45 -28.60 -22.04
C GLY A 27 37.77 -29.87 -21.53
N GLY A 28 38.56 -30.75 -20.91
CA GLY A 28 38.02 -31.89 -20.18
C GLY A 28 36.93 -31.42 -19.20
N LYS A 29 35.89 -32.21 -19.06
CA LYS A 29 34.81 -31.91 -18.06
C LYS A 29 35.43 -32.02 -16.67
N ILE A 30 35.18 -31.01 -15.85
CA ILE A 30 35.59 -30.96 -14.45
C ILE A 30 34.40 -31.46 -13.62
N GLN A 31 34.65 -32.40 -12.73
CA GLN A 31 33.68 -32.88 -11.78
C GLN A 31 33.64 -31.93 -10.58
N VAL A 32 32.52 -31.22 -10.39
CA VAL A 32 32.29 -30.38 -9.23
C VAL A 32 31.38 -31.12 -8.26
N SER A 33 31.78 -31.26 -7.03
CA SER A 33 31.00 -31.91 -5.96
C SER A 33 31.04 -31.06 -4.69
N GLY A 34 30.05 -31.19 -3.84
CA GLY A 34 30.02 -30.47 -2.57
C GLY A 34 28.71 -30.71 -1.83
N THR A 35 28.53 -30.01 -0.72
CA THR A 35 27.33 -30.07 0.10
C THR A 35 26.72 -28.68 0.17
N VAL A 36 25.39 -28.59 0.00
CA VAL A 36 24.64 -27.36 0.18
C VAL A 36 23.93 -27.40 1.53
N THR A 37 24.18 -26.38 2.34
CA THR A 37 23.61 -26.23 3.69
C THR A 37 22.96 -24.88 3.86
N ALA A 38 22.03 -24.77 4.80
CA ALA A 38 21.52 -23.48 5.24
C ALA A 38 22.58 -22.75 6.09
N ALA A 39 22.74 -21.44 5.89
CA ALA A 39 23.75 -20.65 6.62
C ALA A 39 23.43 -20.53 8.11
N GLU A 40 22.14 -20.57 8.50
CA GLU A 40 21.66 -20.35 9.87
C GLU A 40 21.90 -21.54 10.80
N ASP A 41 21.51 -22.74 10.39
CA ASP A 41 21.52 -23.94 11.23
C ASP A 41 22.45 -25.05 10.74
N LYS A 42 23.14 -24.80 9.60
CA LYS A 42 24.06 -25.73 8.92
C LYS A 42 23.43 -27.08 8.54
N GLN A 43 22.10 -27.14 8.48
CA GLN A 43 21.41 -28.34 8.02
C GLN A 43 21.52 -28.52 6.51
N PRO A 44 21.64 -29.75 5.99
CA PRO A 44 21.70 -30.01 4.56
C PRO A 44 20.40 -29.63 3.87
N LEU A 45 20.48 -28.92 2.74
CA LEU A 45 19.33 -28.51 1.93
C LEU A 45 19.08 -29.55 0.82
N ILE A 46 17.93 -30.19 0.88
CA ILE A 46 17.49 -31.24 -0.04
C ILE A 46 16.76 -30.60 -1.23
N GLY A 47 17.12 -30.99 -2.46
CA GLY A 47 16.39 -30.54 -3.66
C GLY A 47 16.79 -29.14 -4.14
N VAL A 48 17.97 -28.64 -3.76
CA VAL A 48 18.55 -27.41 -4.32
C VAL A 48 18.89 -27.66 -5.79
N ASN A 49 18.44 -26.78 -6.68
CA ASN A 49 18.77 -26.87 -8.11
C ASN A 49 20.14 -26.26 -8.35
N VAL A 50 21.07 -27.07 -8.86
CA VAL A 50 22.41 -26.64 -9.30
C VAL A 50 22.43 -26.60 -10.82
N ILE A 51 22.38 -25.41 -11.40
CA ILE A 51 22.17 -25.18 -12.83
C ILE A 51 23.47 -24.72 -13.47
N ALA A 52 23.84 -25.38 -14.58
CA ALA A 52 25.01 -25.06 -15.39
C ALA A 52 24.56 -24.68 -16.80
N GLY A 53 24.44 -23.38 -17.11
CA GLY A 53 23.92 -22.91 -18.41
C GLY A 53 22.42 -23.21 -18.60
N ALA A 54 21.98 -23.28 -19.87
CA ALA A 54 20.54 -23.37 -20.19
C ALA A 54 19.94 -24.80 -20.11
N THR A 55 20.76 -25.87 -20.15
CA THR A 55 20.26 -27.24 -20.35
C THR A 55 20.83 -28.28 -19.40
N THR A 56 21.74 -27.95 -18.55
CA THR A 56 22.42 -28.91 -17.66
C THR A 56 22.18 -28.50 -16.20
N GLY A 57 21.63 -29.38 -15.39
CA GLY A 57 21.40 -29.14 -13.96
C GLY A 57 21.27 -30.47 -13.20
N VAL A 58 21.53 -30.40 -11.90
CA VAL A 58 21.30 -31.49 -10.94
C VAL A 58 20.64 -30.94 -9.69
N SER A 59 19.94 -31.78 -8.93
CA SER A 59 19.39 -31.39 -7.62
C SER A 59 20.19 -32.07 -6.52
N THR A 60 20.30 -31.40 -5.35
CA THR A 60 20.95 -31.99 -4.18
C THR A 60 20.18 -33.19 -3.65
N LEU A 61 20.92 -34.18 -3.15
CA LEU A 61 20.39 -35.40 -2.56
C LEU A 61 19.85 -35.14 -1.12
N ILE A 62 19.37 -36.22 -0.46
CA ILE A 62 18.77 -36.14 0.88
C ILE A 62 19.76 -35.67 1.97
N ASP A 63 21.02 -35.83 1.73
CA ASP A 63 22.14 -35.38 2.58
C ASP A 63 22.71 -34.01 2.17
N GLY A 64 22.07 -33.31 1.22
CA GLY A 64 22.49 -32.04 0.69
C GLY A 64 23.66 -32.10 -0.30
N THR A 65 24.15 -33.31 -0.66
CA THR A 65 25.27 -33.45 -1.58
C THR A 65 24.84 -33.30 -3.03
N TYR A 66 25.76 -32.78 -3.86
CA TYR A 66 25.61 -32.72 -5.31
C TYR A 66 26.90 -33.08 -6.05
N THR A 67 26.72 -33.53 -7.28
CA THR A 67 27.86 -33.78 -8.21
C THR A 67 27.41 -33.42 -9.63
N ILE A 68 28.17 -32.56 -10.29
CA ILE A 68 27.92 -32.11 -11.66
C ILE A 68 29.22 -32.08 -12.46
N SER A 69 29.16 -32.49 -13.74
CA SER A 69 30.36 -32.49 -14.64
C SER A 69 30.18 -31.42 -15.71
N VAL A 70 31.02 -30.39 -15.67
CA VAL A 70 30.93 -29.20 -16.51
C VAL A 70 32.31 -28.76 -17.02
N PRO A 71 32.41 -28.03 -18.14
CA PRO A 71 33.66 -27.42 -18.60
C PRO A 71 34.22 -26.40 -17.61
N ALA A 72 35.52 -26.15 -17.66
CA ALA A 72 36.16 -25.04 -16.93
C ALA A 72 35.54 -23.69 -17.33
N GLY A 73 35.39 -22.77 -16.38
CA GLY A 73 34.78 -21.45 -16.60
C GLY A 73 33.25 -21.45 -16.63
N THR A 74 32.62 -22.62 -16.48
CA THR A 74 31.15 -22.68 -16.37
C THR A 74 30.66 -22.01 -15.09
N ARG A 75 29.63 -21.19 -15.18
CA ARG A 75 28.94 -20.60 -14.02
C ARG A 75 27.88 -21.58 -13.53
N LEU A 76 28.03 -22.02 -12.29
CA LEU A 76 27.03 -22.79 -11.57
C LEU A 76 26.14 -21.84 -10.78
N LEU A 77 24.84 -22.00 -10.91
CA LEU A 77 23.81 -21.24 -10.16
C LEU A 77 23.09 -22.20 -9.23
N PHE A 78 23.14 -21.91 -7.92
CA PHE A 78 22.43 -22.66 -6.89
C PHE A 78 21.13 -21.92 -6.56
N GLN A 79 20.00 -22.56 -6.81
CA GLN A 79 18.68 -22.00 -6.56
C GLN A 79 17.85 -22.90 -5.67
N TYR A 80 17.30 -22.31 -4.62
CA TYR A 80 16.37 -23.00 -3.72
C TYR A 80 15.31 -22.05 -3.22
N ILE A 81 14.07 -22.53 -3.13
CA ILE A 81 12.94 -21.70 -2.73
C ILE A 81 13.12 -21.23 -1.29
N GLY A 82 13.09 -19.89 -1.09
CA GLY A 82 13.30 -19.28 0.21
C GLY A 82 14.74 -18.95 0.56
N TYR A 83 15.68 -19.14 -0.38
CA TYR A 83 17.09 -18.83 -0.20
C TYR A 83 17.59 -17.94 -1.32
N LYS A 84 18.62 -17.12 -1.02
CA LYS A 84 19.29 -16.30 -2.03
C LYS A 84 20.07 -17.16 -3.01
N ASP A 85 19.99 -16.82 -4.27
CA ASP A 85 20.77 -17.48 -5.31
C ASP A 85 22.28 -17.31 -5.06
N VAL A 86 23.06 -18.38 -5.21
CA VAL A 86 24.52 -18.38 -5.08
C VAL A 86 25.12 -18.75 -6.41
N GLU A 87 26.10 -17.98 -6.87
CA GLU A 87 26.81 -18.23 -8.12
C GLU A 87 28.26 -18.69 -7.83
N PHE A 88 28.72 -19.67 -8.58
CA PHE A 88 30.11 -20.16 -8.54
C PHE A 88 30.67 -20.38 -9.95
N VAL A 89 31.84 -19.84 -10.23
CA VAL A 89 32.53 -20.06 -11.50
C VAL A 89 33.56 -21.16 -11.32
N VAL A 90 33.44 -22.24 -12.09
CA VAL A 90 34.28 -23.42 -11.99
C VAL A 90 35.73 -23.08 -12.43
N PRO A 91 36.72 -23.15 -11.53
CA PRO A 91 38.08 -22.83 -11.88
C PRO A 91 38.69 -23.91 -12.82
N GLY A 92 39.55 -23.47 -13.74
CA GLY A 92 40.34 -24.39 -14.58
C GLY A 92 41.54 -24.92 -13.83
N GLY A 93 42.08 -26.10 -14.26
CA GLY A 93 43.35 -26.62 -13.78
C GLY A 93 43.30 -27.88 -12.92
N SER A 94 42.12 -28.33 -12.48
CA SER A 94 41.95 -29.57 -11.73
C SER A 94 40.83 -30.42 -12.31
N PRO A 95 40.97 -31.74 -12.41
CA PRO A 95 39.92 -32.63 -12.93
C PRO A 95 38.72 -32.75 -12.00
N ALA A 96 38.85 -32.39 -10.72
CA ALA A 96 37.78 -32.38 -9.73
C ALA A 96 37.93 -31.15 -8.81
N VAL A 97 36.81 -30.55 -8.48
CA VAL A 97 36.68 -29.38 -7.58
C VAL A 97 35.61 -29.68 -6.54
N ARG A 98 35.93 -29.45 -5.27
CA ARG A 98 34.95 -29.48 -4.19
C ARG A 98 34.53 -28.06 -3.83
N TYR A 99 33.24 -27.81 -3.82
CA TYR A 99 32.66 -26.51 -3.43
C TYR A 99 31.45 -26.73 -2.55
N ASP A 100 31.60 -26.43 -1.27
CA ASP A 100 30.52 -26.48 -0.28
C ASP A 100 29.83 -25.09 -0.21
N VAL A 101 28.50 -25.06 -0.25
CA VAL A 101 27.71 -23.84 -0.34
C VAL A 101 26.87 -23.69 0.91
N ALA A 102 26.97 -22.52 1.56
CA ALA A 102 26.03 -22.11 2.60
C ALA A 102 25.06 -21.08 2.00
N MET A 103 23.78 -21.45 1.86
CA MET A 103 22.77 -20.55 1.32
C MET A 103 22.13 -19.73 2.45
N GLU A 104 22.09 -18.41 2.27
CA GLU A 104 21.39 -17.49 3.17
C GLU A 104 19.91 -17.51 2.87
N ASN A 105 19.09 -17.46 3.92
CA ASN A 105 17.65 -17.34 3.79
C ASN A 105 17.30 -16.02 3.06
N ASP A 106 16.50 -16.11 2.01
CA ASP A 106 16.02 -14.94 1.30
C ASP A 106 14.70 -14.46 1.93
N SER A 107 14.81 -13.54 2.86
CA SER A 107 13.63 -12.91 3.48
C SER A 107 12.73 -12.18 2.46
N GLN A 108 13.26 -11.88 1.27
CA GLN A 108 12.45 -11.30 0.18
C GLN A 108 11.62 -12.36 -0.57
N ALA A 109 12.01 -13.64 -0.56
CA ALA A 109 11.23 -14.70 -1.20
C ALA A 109 9.91 -15.02 -0.47
N LEU A 110 9.69 -14.51 0.75
CA LEU A 110 8.42 -14.58 1.46
C LEU A 110 7.40 -13.52 0.98
N GLU A 111 7.83 -12.58 0.12
CA GLU A 111 6.98 -11.45 -0.30
C GLU A 111 5.91 -11.80 -1.37
N ASP A 112 6.01 -12.94 -2.02
CA ASP A 112 5.05 -13.34 -3.07
C ASP A 112 3.97 -14.32 -2.61
N VAL A 113 3.64 -14.28 -1.33
CA VAL A 113 2.60 -15.11 -0.75
C VAL A 113 1.30 -14.32 -0.64
N VAL A 114 0.24 -14.85 -1.20
CA VAL A 114 -1.11 -14.28 -1.11
C VAL A 114 -1.93 -15.09 -0.12
N VAL A 115 -2.51 -14.41 0.86
CA VAL A 115 -3.47 -15.03 1.78
C VAL A 115 -4.81 -15.16 1.06
N ILE A 116 -5.32 -16.38 0.86
CA ILE A 116 -6.63 -16.66 0.27
C ILE A 116 -7.41 -17.54 1.22
N ALA A 117 -8.58 -17.08 1.61
CA ALA A 117 -9.63 -17.75 2.41
C ALA A 117 -9.16 -18.59 3.61
N TYR A 118 -8.54 -19.71 3.40
CA TYR A 118 -8.18 -20.68 4.45
C TYR A 118 -6.70 -21.07 4.40
N GLY A 119 -5.85 -20.28 3.75
CA GLY A 119 -4.42 -20.60 3.69
C GLY A 119 -3.60 -19.63 2.89
N VAL A 120 -2.31 -19.75 3.06
CA VAL A 120 -1.28 -18.99 2.38
C VAL A 120 -0.91 -19.72 1.11
N ARG A 121 -1.06 -19.10 -0.08
CA ARG A 121 -0.64 -19.66 -1.36
C ARG A 121 0.37 -18.75 -2.03
N LYS A 122 1.31 -19.33 -2.77
CA LYS A 122 2.22 -18.55 -3.62
C LYS A 122 1.44 -17.82 -4.71
N LYS A 123 1.74 -16.56 -4.95
CA LYS A 123 1.08 -15.71 -5.97
C LYS A 123 1.02 -16.37 -7.35
N GLY A 124 2.06 -17.07 -7.75
CA GLY A 124 2.12 -17.80 -9.03
C GLY A 124 1.22 -19.04 -9.12
N THR A 125 0.68 -19.57 -8.01
CA THR A 125 -0.21 -20.74 -7.99
C THR A 125 -1.69 -20.35 -7.96
N VAL A 126 -2.01 -19.06 -7.83
CA VAL A 126 -3.37 -18.57 -7.84
C VAL A 126 -3.77 -18.32 -9.29
N ALA A 127 -4.66 -19.15 -9.82
CA ALA A 127 -5.25 -18.94 -11.14
C ALA A 127 -6.21 -17.73 -11.05
N GLY A 128 -5.74 -16.54 -11.39
CA GLY A 128 -6.56 -15.33 -11.42
C GLY A 128 -5.73 -14.05 -11.20
N SER A 129 -6.33 -12.89 -11.56
CA SER A 129 -5.71 -11.59 -11.36
C SER A 129 -5.86 -11.15 -9.91
N VAL A 130 -4.78 -11.30 -9.14
CA VAL A 130 -4.68 -10.82 -7.77
C VAL A 130 -3.71 -9.64 -7.74
N ALA A 131 -4.16 -8.52 -7.21
CA ALA A 131 -3.30 -7.37 -6.94
C ALA A 131 -3.07 -7.27 -5.43
N THR A 132 -1.81 -7.23 -5.02
CA THR A 132 -1.43 -7.10 -3.61
C THR A 132 -0.78 -5.74 -3.40
N ILE A 133 -1.22 -5.02 -2.37
CA ILE A 133 -0.64 -3.77 -1.88
C ILE A 133 0.06 -4.09 -0.57
N LYS A 134 1.29 -3.64 -0.42
CA LYS A 134 2.04 -3.75 0.83
C LYS A 134 1.67 -2.62 1.79
N ALA A 135 1.83 -2.87 3.08
CA ALA A 135 1.61 -1.89 4.15
C ALA A 135 2.32 -0.55 3.90
N GLU A 136 3.57 -0.58 3.44
CA GLU A 136 4.40 0.61 3.21
C GLU A 136 3.76 1.64 2.28
N ASN A 137 2.98 1.19 1.29
CA ASN A 137 2.29 2.08 0.34
C ASN A 137 1.04 2.73 0.95
N ILE A 138 0.48 2.15 2.00
CA ILE A 138 -0.76 2.59 2.65
C ILE A 138 -0.45 3.45 3.87
N GLU A 139 0.52 3.03 4.67
CA GLU A 139 0.89 3.64 5.95
C GLU A 139 1.35 5.10 5.83
N ASN A 140 1.95 5.47 4.70
CA ASN A 140 2.49 6.82 4.49
C ASN A 140 1.43 7.82 4.00
N THR A 141 0.21 7.36 3.71
CA THR A 141 -0.88 8.22 3.28
C THR A 141 -1.68 8.68 4.50
N PRO A 142 -1.60 9.97 4.89
CA PRO A 142 -2.31 10.48 6.06
C PRO A 142 -3.79 10.68 5.74
N THR A 143 -4.57 9.60 5.78
CA THR A 143 -6.02 9.62 5.55
C THR A 143 -6.76 9.09 6.77
N ALA A 144 -7.89 9.74 7.10
CA ALA A 144 -8.77 9.30 8.18
C ALA A 144 -9.41 7.95 7.85
N ALA A 145 -9.87 7.79 6.61
CA ALA A 145 -10.53 6.59 6.12
C ALA A 145 -9.54 5.69 5.36
N PHE A 146 -9.47 4.44 5.76
CA PHE A 146 -8.57 3.46 5.15
C PHE A 146 -8.82 3.25 3.65
N ASP A 147 -10.09 3.31 3.24
CA ASP A 147 -10.50 3.14 1.84
C ASP A 147 -9.91 4.22 0.92
N GLN A 148 -9.75 5.46 1.40
CA GLN A 148 -9.13 6.56 0.64
C GLN A 148 -7.64 6.26 0.33
N ALA A 149 -6.93 5.58 1.24
CA ALA A 149 -5.53 5.19 1.02
C ALA A 149 -5.35 4.20 -0.14
N LEU A 150 -6.43 3.55 -0.58
CA LEU A 150 -6.41 2.59 -1.70
C LEU A 150 -6.62 3.23 -3.07
N GLN A 151 -6.96 4.53 -3.11
CA GLN A 151 -7.21 5.23 -4.36
C GLN A 151 -5.98 5.23 -5.27
N GLY A 152 -6.15 4.76 -6.52
CA GLY A 152 -5.06 4.70 -7.50
C GLY A 152 -4.01 3.60 -7.27
N GLN A 153 -4.07 2.84 -6.17
CA GLN A 153 -3.07 1.81 -5.83
C GLN A 153 -3.28 0.49 -6.58
N VAL A 154 -4.51 0.21 -7.01
CA VAL A 154 -4.86 -1.07 -7.64
C VAL A 154 -5.53 -0.88 -9.00
N PRO A 155 -4.97 -1.41 -10.08
CA PRO A 155 -5.65 -1.40 -11.38
C PRO A 155 -6.99 -2.13 -11.31
N GLY A 156 -8.07 -1.46 -11.72
CA GLY A 156 -9.43 -2.01 -11.72
C GLY A 156 -10.19 -1.91 -10.40
N LEU A 157 -9.61 -1.30 -9.37
CA LEU A 157 -10.31 -0.82 -8.18
C LEU A 157 -10.61 0.66 -8.36
N SER A 158 -11.88 1.04 -8.39
CA SER A 158 -12.33 2.42 -8.37
C SER A 158 -12.72 2.80 -6.94
N VAL A 159 -12.09 3.83 -6.41
CA VAL A 159 -12.38 4.41 -5.10
C VAL A 159 -12.80 5.84 -5.33
N MET A 160 -14.03 6.19 -4.94
CA MET A 160 -14.62 7.51 -5.14
C MET A 160 -14.97 8.09 -3.78
N ALA A 161 -14.32 9.17 -3.38
CA ALA A 161 -14.74 9.95 -2.22
C ALA A 161 -16.08 10.66 -2.53
N VAL A 162 -17.00 10.62 -1.61
CA VAL A 162 -18.32 11.27 -1.74
C VAL A 162 -18.22 12.73 -1.36
N SER A 163 -17.43 13.06 -0.35
CA SER A 163 -17.17 14.41 0.11
C SER A 163 -15.69 14.59 0.51
N GLY A 164 -15.31 15.81 0.89
CA GLY A 164 -13.99 16.12 1.46
C GLY A 164 -13.95 16.05 2.99
N GLU A 165 -15.01 15.59 3.64
CA GLU A 165 -15.05 15.45 5.09
C GLU A 165 -14.10 14.34 5.56
N PRO A 166 -13.40 14.55 6.69
CA PRO A 166 -12.62 13.49 7.31
C PRO A 166 -13.48 12.27 7.64
N SER A 167 -13.00 11.07 7.36
CA SER A 167 -13.68 9.78 7.60
C SER A 167 -14.94 9.49 6.81
N GLU A 168 -15.35 10.32 5.87
CA GLU A 168 -16.47 9.96 5.00
C GLU A 168 -16.10 8.72 4.18
N SER A 169 -17.01 7.73 4.18
CA SER A 169 -16.78 6.47 3.49
C SER A 169 -16.77 6.67 1.97
N THR A 170 -15.86 5.98 1.31
CA THR A 170 -15.78 6.00 -0.14
C THR A 170 -16.68 4.94 -0.78
N ILE A 171 -17.06 5.19 -2.02
CA ILE A 171 -17.70 4.17 -2.85
C ILE A 171 -16.61 3.37 -3.55
N MET A 172 -16.44 2.11 -3.16
CA MET A 172 -15.50 1.20 -3.80
C MET A 172 -16.19 0.26 -4.78
N LYS A 173 -15.60 0.11 -5.98
CA LYS A 173 -16.06 -0.80 -7.02
C LYS A 173 -14.89 -1.53 -7.66
N ILE A 174 -15.03 -2.84 -7.86
CA ILE A 174 -14.05 -3.66 -8.58
C ILE A 174 -14.63 -4.00 -9.96
N ARG A 175 -13.92 -3.58 -11.03
CA ARG A 175 -14.30 -3.82 -12.44
C ARG A 175 -15.70 -3.31 -12.83
N GLY A 176 -16.26 -2.36 -12.12
CA GLY A 176 -17.54 -1.72 -12.46
C GLY A 176 -18.74 -2.24 -11.70
N VAL A 177 -19.92 -2.09 -12.29
CA VAL A 177 -21.21 -2.44 -11.69
C VAL A 177 -21.71 -3.75 -12.29
N ASN A 178 -21.82 -4.79 -11.47
CA ASN A 178 -22.26 -6.11 -11.90
C ASN A 178 -23.77 -6.36 -11.72
N SER A 179 -24.46 -5.50 -10.97
CA SER A 179 -25.89 -5.63 -10.68
C SER A 179 -26.56 -4.27 -10.59
N ILE A 180 -27.79 -4.18 -11.08
CA ILE A 180 -28.63 -2.97 -10.98
C ILE A 180 -29.30 -2.90 -9.61
N ASN A 181 -29.70 -4.04 -9.04
CA ASN A 181 -30.50 -4.11 -7.82
C ASN A 181 -29.75 -4.58 -6.58
N SER A 182 -28.57 -5.22 -6.75
CA SER A 182 -27.71 -5.62 -5.64
C SER A 182 -26.63 -4.58 -5.43
N GLY A 183 -26.21 -4.35 -4.20
CA GLY A 183 -25.12 -3.44 -3.88
C GLY A 183 -23.86 -3.73 -4.71
N THR A 184 -23.05 -2.71 -4.96
CA THR A 184 -21.83 -2.79 -5.77
C THR A 184 -20.54 -2.94 -4.94
N ALA A 185 -20.68 -2.91 -3.60
CA ALA A 185 -19.55 -3.02 -2.68
C ALA A 185 -18.89 -4.42 -2.76
N PRO A 186 -17.55 -4.50 -2.72
CA PRO A 186 -16.84 -5.76 -2.61
C PRO A 186 -17.08 -6.42 -1.26
N LEU A 187 -16.78 -7.71 -1.15
CA LEU A 187 -16.74 -8.43 0.12
C LEU A 187 -15.40 -8.14 0.82
N TYR A 188 -15.45 -7.76 2.09
CA TYR A 188 -14.26 -7.51 2.90
C TYR A 188 -13.97 -8.70 3.81
N ILE A 189 -12.73 -9.16 3.82
CA ILE A 189 -12.23 -10.26 4.65
C ILE A 189 -11.06 -9.75 5.47
N LEU A 190 -11.21 -9.68 6.78
CA LEU A 190 -10.15 -9.30 7.73
C LEU A 190 -9.66 -10.54 8.47
N ASP A 191 -8.40 -10.91 8.29
CA ASP A 191 -7.76 -12.10 8.90
C ASP A 191 -8.60 -13.40 8.75
N GLY A 192 -9.28 -13.56 7.61
CA GLY A 192 -10.11 -14.70 7.29
C GLY A 192 -11.58 -14.56 7.70
N VAL A 193 -11.99 -13.48 8.37
CA VAL A 193 -13.37 -13.23 8.79
C VAL A 193 -14.02 -12.18 7.89
N ALA A 194 -15.25 -12.46 7.43
CA ALA A 194 -16.01 -11.48 6.65
C ALA A 194 -16.51 -10.34 7.55
N ILE A 195 -16.23 -9.10 7.15
CA ILE A 195 -16.63 -7.89 7.86
C ILE A 195 -17.52 -7.00 6.97
N SER A 196 -18.21 -6.04 7.59
CA SER A 196 -18.98 -5.03 6.85
C SER A 196 -18.07 -3.93 6.29
N SER A 197 -18.56 -3.11 5.34
CA SER A 197 -17.86 -1.92 4.88
C SER A 197 -17.69 -0.88 6.00
N ALA A 198 -18.63 -0.81 6.93
CA ALA A 198 -18.54 0.07 8.08
C ALA A 198 -17.39 -0.35 9.02
N ASP A 199 -17.28 -1.66 9.33
CA ASP A 199 -16.18 -2.20 10.14
C ASP A 199 -14.84 -2.05 9.43
N PHE A 200 -14.81 -2.18 8.08
CA PHE A 200 -13.62 -1.97 7.29
C PHE A 200 -13.03 -0.57 7.49
N ASN A 201 -13.86 0.46 7.52
CA ASN A 201 -13.42 1.85 7.72
C ASN A 201 -12.92 2.14 9.14
N THR A 202 -13.21 1.26 10.10
CA THR A 202 -12.67 1.39 11.47
C THR A 202 -11.26 0.85 11.61
N VAL A 203 -10.77 0.05 10.66
CA VAL A 203 -9.45 -0.56 10.73
C VAL A 203 -8.37 0.52 10.65
N ASN A 204 -7.42 0.46 11.60
CA ASN A 204 -6.25 1.35 11.54
C ASN A 204 -5.31 0.91 10.41
N PRO A 205 -5.00 1.79 9.42
CA PRO A 205 -4.08 1.47 8.33
C PRO A 205 -2.71 0.96 8.80
N ALA A 206 -2.22 1.46 9.92
CA ALA A 206 -0.92 1.06 10.49
C ALA A 206 -0.86 -0.39 11.00
N ASP A 207 -2.01 -1.00 11.28
CA ASP A 207 -2.09 -2.40 11.71
C ASP A 207 -2.09 -3.39 10.56
N ILE A 208 -2.14 -2.92 9.30
CA ILE A 208 -2.25 -3.76 8.13
C ILE A 208 -0.86 -4.18 7.66
N GLU A 209 -0.67 -5.44 7.36
CA GLU A 209 0.53 -5.98 6.73
C GLU A 209 0.41 -6.00 5.21
N SER A 210 -0.74 -6.45 4.71
CA SER A 210 -1.00 -6.50 3.28
C SER A 210 -2.49 -6.49 2.97
N LEU A 211 -2.81 -6.02 1.77
CA LEU A 211 -4.15 -6.04 1.21
C LEU A 211 -4.11 -6.70 -0.17
N SER A 212 -4.96 -7.68 -0.39
CA SER A 212 -5.09 -8.38 -1.67
C SER A 212 -6.48 -8.18 -2.25
N VAL A 213 -6.54 -7.73 -3.51
CA VAL A 213 -7.78 -7.53 -4.25
C VAL A 213 -7.98 -8.66 -5.24
N LEU A 214 -9.00 -9.48 -5.00
CA LEU A 214 -9.40 -10.61 -5.85
C LEU A 214 -10.47 -10.12 -6.82
N LYS A 215 -10.14 -10.13 -8.11
CA LYS A 215 -10.97 -9.51 -9.15
C LYS A 215 -11.67 -10.53 -10.04
N ASP A 216 -11.17 -11.76 -10.14
CA ASP A 216 -11.65 -12.77 -11.05
C ASP A 216 -12.53 -13.81 -10.36
N ALA A 217 -13.51 -14.35 -11.08
CA ALA A 217 -14.41 -15.36 -10.56
C ALA A 217 -13.68 -16.61 -10.03
N SER A 218 -12.56 -17.01 -10.64
CA SER A 218 -11.74 -18.13 -10.20
C SER A 218 -11.15 -17.93 -8.80
N SER A 219 -10.73 -16.71 -8.47
CA SER A 219 -10.15 -16.36 -7.15
C SER A 219 -11.23 -16.06 -6.10
N THR A 220 -12.42 -15.60 -6.52
CA THR A 220 -13.52 -15.23 -5.63
C THR A 220 -14.51 -16.37 -5.33
N SER A 221 -14.50 -17.44 -6.14
CA SER A 221 -15.45 -18.58 -6.03
C SER A 221 -15.50 -19.23 -4.66
N ILE A 222 -14.37 -19.27 -3.95
CA ILE A 222 -14.27 -19.83 -2.59
C ILE A 222 -15.07 -19.06 -1.53
N TYR A 223 -15.44 -17.81 -1.82
CA TYR A 223 -16.25 -16.96 -0.93
C TYR A 223 -17.74 -16.97 -1.29
N GLY A 224 -18.13 -17.73 -2.31
CA GLY A 224 -19.52 -17.91 -2.73
C GLY A 224 -20.13 -16.67 -3.40
N ALA A 225 -21.48 -16.63 -3.46
CA ALA A 225 -22.24 -15.59 -4.16
C ALA A 225 -21.99 -14.16 -3.65
N ARG A 226 -21.65 -13.99 -2.36
CA ARG A 226 -21.34 -12.67 -1.79
C ARG A 226 -20.11 -12.02 -2.39
N ALA A 227 -19.26 -12.80 -3.04
CA ALA A 227 -18.03 -12.33 -3.68
C ALA A 227 -18.20 -11.93 -5.16
N ALA A 228 -19.43 -11.84 -5.66
CA ALA A 228 -19.72 -11.50 -7.05
C ALA A 228 -19.15 -10.14 -7.49
N ASN A 229 -19.04 -9.18 -6.56
CA ASN A 229 -18.46 -7.86 -6.79
C ASN A 229 -16.94 -7.79 -6.52
N GLY A 230 -16.28 -8.97 -6.35
CA GLY A 230 -14.89 -9.05 -5.94
C GLY A 230 -14.70 -9.15 -4.42
N VAL A 231 -13.47 -9.43 -4.00
CA VAL A 231 -13.11 -9.58 -2.59
C VAL A 231 -11.86 -8.76 -2.28
N ILE A 232 -11.89 -8.07 -1.15
CA ILE A 232 -10.73 -7.39 -0.56
C ILE A 232 -10.32 -8.19 0.68
N VAL A 233 -9.15 -8.83 0.62
CA VAL A 233 -8.59 -9.61 1.72
C VAL A 233 -7.54 -8.76 2.42
N ILE A 234 -7.72 -8.56 3.71
CA ILE A 234 -6.87 -7.75 4.58
C ILE A 234 -6.18 -8.68 5.55
N THR A 235 -4.86 -8.58 5.61
CA THR A 235 -4.04 -9.29 6.59
C THR A 235 -3.43 -8.29 7.55
N THR A 236 -3.59 -8.50 8.84
CA THR A 236 -3.03 -7.62 9.86
C THR A 236 -1.64 -8.07 10.29
N LYS A 237 -0.85 -7.13 10.80
CA LYS A 237 0.51 -7.36 11.26
C LYS A 237 0.57 -8.41 12.37
N ARG A 238 1.62 -9.21 12.31
CA ARG A 238 1.96 -10.23 13.31
C ARG A 238 3.42 -10.06 13.73
N GLY A 239 3.80 -10.67 14.84
CA GLY A 239 5.19 -10.71 15.23
C GLY A 239 6.05 -11.50 14.25
N ARG A 240 7.29 -11.07 14.08
CA ARG A 240 8.31 -11.80 13.31
C ARG A 240 9.38 -12.28 14.26
N MET A 241 10.00 -13.43 13.95
CA MET A 241 11.15 -13.92 14.72
C MET A 241 12.28 -12.90 14.66
N ALA A 242 12.70 -12.46 15.82
CA ALA A 242 13.85 -11.57 15.99
C ALA A 242 14.42 -11.82 17.40
N ASP A 243 15.69 -11.51 17.57
CA ASP A 243 16.39 -11.68 18.88
C ASP A 243 15.77 -10.83 19.99
N HIS A 244 15.12 -9.72 19.59
CA HIS A 244 14.48 -8.78 20.51
C HIS A 244 13.10 -8.36 20.00
N PRO A 245 12.17 -7.98 20.92
CA PRO A 245 10.91 -7.35 20.52
C PRO A 245 11.16 -6.09 19.68
N THR A 246 10.43 -5.96 18.57
CA THR A 246 10.48 -4.76 17.73
C THR A 246 9.46 -3.76 18.25
N ILE A 247 9.93 -2.56 18.61
CA ILE A 247 9.10 -1.44 19.02
C ILE A 247 9.12 -0.40 17.90
N ASN A 248 7.95 -0.05 17.39
CA ASN A 248 7.80 1.00 16.39
C ASN A 248 6.94 2.12 16.97
N TYR A 249 7.45 3.35 16.87
CA TYR A 249 6.70 4.56 17.14
C TYR A 249 6.63 5.39 15.86
N ARG A 250 5.42 5.82 15.50
CA ARG A 250 5.17 6.69 14.36
C ARG A 250 4.40 7.91 14.82
N MET A 251 4.79 9.06 14.29
CA MET A 251 4.12 10.33 14.48
C MET A 251 3.98 11.03 13.13
N GLN A 252 2.79 11.51 12.83
CA GLN A 252 2.53 12.33 11.65
C GLN A 252 1.80 13.59 12.09
N LEU A 253 2.29 14.73 11.63
CA LEU A 253 1.65 16.03 11.81
C LEU A 253 1.46 16.67 10.44
N GLY A 254 0.31 17.25 10.22
CA GLY A 254 -0.02 17.89 8.96
C GLY A 254 -1.05 18.98 9.13
N PHE A 255 -1.21 19.78 8.08
CA PHE A 255 -2.24 20.82 7.99
C PHE A 255 -2.96 20.68 6.65
N SER A 256 -4.27 20.76 6.70
CA SER A 256 -5.14 20.78 5.53
C SER A 256 -5.76 22.15 5.34
N GLN A 257 -5.90 22.57 4.10
CA GLN A 257 -6.59 23.82 3.76
C GLN A 257 -7.39 23.63 2.47
N ILE A 258 -8.42 24.44 2.27
CA ILE A 258 -9.15 24.42 1.02
C ILE A 258 -8.30 25.04 -0.10
N ASN A 259 -8.45 24.52 -1.31
CA ASN A 259 -7.82 25.12 -2.48
C ASN A 259 -8.72 26.25 -3.02
N GLN A 260 -8.34 27.50 -2.72
CA GLN A 260 -9.10 28.68 -3.10
C GLN A 260 -8.69 29.28 -4.46
N GLN A 261 -7.77 28.68 -5.19
CA GLN A 261 -7.09 29.29 -6.38
C GLN A 261 -8.04 29.77 -7.49
N ASN A 262 -9.26 29.23 -7.59
CA ASN A 262 -10.22 29.59 -8.62
C ASN A 262 -11.49 30.28 -8.06
N TRP A 263 -11.46 30.69 -6.80
CA TRP A 263 -12.63 31.26 -6.13
C TRP A 263 -12.41 32.77 -5.92
N ASN A 264 -12.99 33.56 -6.82
CA ASN A 264 -13.08 35.02 -6.66
C ASN A 264 -14.46 35.37 -6.07
N ILE A 265 -14.51 35.52 -4.75
CA ILE A 265 -15.71 36.00 -4.07
C ILE A 265 -15.67 37.51 -4.01
N MET A 266 -16.76 38.16 -4.36
CA MET A 266 -16.89 39.59 -4.32
C MET A 266 -16.76 40.09 -2.87
N ASN A 267 -15.95 41.12 -2.65
CA ASN A 267 -15.95 41.90 -1.42
C ASN A 267 -17.19 42.83 -1.36
N THR A 268 -17.39 43.48 -0.24
CA THR A 268 -18.57 44.36 -0.03
C THR A 268 -18.66 45.50 -1.04
N GLU A 269 -17.53 46.12 -1.40
CA GLU A 269 -17.51 47.20 -2.38
C GLU A 269 -17.93 46.74 -3.77
N GLU A 270 -17.33 45.61 -4.22
CA GLU A 270 -17.66 44.97 -5.50
C GLU A 270 -19.13 44.53 -5.54
N ARG A 271 -19.62 43.94 -4.46
CA ARG A 271 -21.01 43.52 -4.34
C ARG A 271 -21.99 44.70 -4.41
N ILE A 272 -21.72 45.78 -3.70
CA ILE A 272 -22.56 46.99 -3.74
C ILE A 272 -22.54 47.61 -5.13
N ARG A 273 -21.39 47.66 -5.80
CA ARG A 273 -21.28 48.14 -7.18
C ARG A 273 -22.14 47.27 -8.13
N TYR A 274 -22.00 45.97 -8.06
CA TYR A 274 -22.80 45.04 -8.85
C TYR A 274 -24.28 45.20 -8.63
N GLU A 275 -24.75 45.31 -7.38
CA GLU A 275 -26.19 45.51 -7.05
C GLU A 275 -26.74 46.82 -7.58
N LYS A 276 -25.96 47.90 -7.56
CA LYS A 276 -26.32 49.18 -8.17
C LYS A 276 -26.43 49.06 -9.71
N GLU A 277 -25.53 48.37 -10.35
CA GLU A 277 -25.54 48.15 -11.81
C GLU A 277 -26.77 47.34 -12.28
N ILE A 278 -27.17 46.32 -11.51
CA ILE A 278 -28.36 45.50 -11.86
C ILE A 278 -29.67 46.07 -11.30
N GLY A 279 -29.64 47.24 -10.65
CA GLY A 279 -30.86 47.92 -10.12
C GLY A 279 -31.46 47.27 -8.87
N GLN A 280 -30.77 46.40 -8.17
CA GLN A 280 -31.23 45.76 -6.93
C GLN A 280 -30.92 46.62 -5.69
N THR A 281 -31.40 47.86 -5.66
CA THR A 281 -31.10 48.85 -4.62
C THR A 281 -32.21 49.07 -3.61
N ALA A 282 -33.40 48.55 -3.85
CA ALA A 282 -34.59 48.80 -3.03
C ALA A 282 -34.39 48.30 -1.57
N GLY A 283 -34.64 49.21 -0.62
CA GLY A 283 -34.61 48.92 0.81
C GLY A 283 -33.20 48.77 1.43
N LYS A 284 -32.12 49.08 0.68
CA LYS A 284 -30.73 48.92 1.15
C LYS A 284 -30.08 50.26 1.53
N ASN A 285 -29.51 50.32 2.73
CA ASN A 285 -28.69 51.44 3.17
C ASN A 285 -27.23 51.11 2.97
N TYR A 286 -26.65 51.47 1.83
CA TYR A 286 -25.26 51.13 1.47
C TYR A 286 -24.22 51.84 2.34
N ASP A 287 -24.50 52.98 2.93
CA ASP A 287 -23.61 53.66 3.87
C ASP A 287 -23.40 52.85 5.17
N LEU A 288 -24.44 52.14 5.56
CA LEU A 288 -24.35 51.22 6.70
C LEU A 288 -23.72 49.90 6.31
N LEU A 289 -24.12 49.32 5.16
CA LEU A 289 -23.63 48.01 4.68
C LEU A 289 -22.14 48.03 4.34
N SER A 290 -21.64 49.17 3.81
CA SER A 290 -20.19 49.31 3.47
C SER A 290 -19.25 49.25 4.66
N LYS A 291 -19.78 49.30 5.90
CA LYS A 291 -18.96 49.22 7.13
C LYS A 291 -18.56 47.80 7.50
N THR A 292 -19.12 46.83 6.85
CA THR A 292 -18.87 45.39 7.09
C THR A 292 -18.34 44.76 5.81
N ASP A 293 -17.28 44.00 5.91
CA ASP A 293 -16.72 43.23 4.80
C ASP A 293 -16.26 41.88 5.34
N ILE A 294 -17.02 40.84 5.07
CA ILE A 294 -16.75 39.47 5.56
C ILE A 294 -16.34 38.58 4.38
N ASN A 295 -15.18 37.98 4.49
CA ASN A 295 -14.80 36.88 3.64
C ASN A 295 -15.48 35.60 4.16
N TRP A 296 -16.56 35.18 3.52
CA TRP A 296 -17.33 34.02 3.95
C TRP A 296 -16.55 32.70 3.80
N LEU A 297 -15.52 32.62 2.95
CA LEU A 297 -14.63 31.45 2.92
C LEU A 297 -13.88 31.32 4.25
N ASP A 298 -13.31 32.39 4.75
CA ASP A 298 -12.58 32.36 6.03
C ASP A 298 -13.51 32.19 7.24
N ALA A 299 -14.79 32.56 7.08
CA ALA A 299 -15.80 32.41 8.13
C ALA A 299 -16.29 30.96 8.31
N VAL A 300 -16.23 30.13 7.25
CA VAL A 300 -16.76 28.77 7.26
C VAL A 300 -15.71 27.68 7.04
N TYR A 301 -14.49 28.06 6.66
CA TYR A 301 -13.41 27.10 6.43
C TYR A 301 -12.18 27.43 7.27
N ASN A 302 -11.51 26.38 7.73
CA ASN A 302 -10.22 26.45 8.38
C ASN A 302 -9.12 26.62 7.34
N ASN A 303 -8.28 27.61 7.52
CA ASN A 303 -7.10 27.83 6.68
C ASN A 303 -5.90 26.94 7.07
N ALA A 304 -5.97 26.27 8.22
CA ALA A 304 -4.95 25.36 8.72
C ALA A 304 -5.58 24.30 9.64
N ALA A 305 -6.40 23.41 9.06
CA ALA A 305 -7.02 22.29 9.79
C ALA A 305 -5.92 21.29 10.19
N LEU A 306 -5.75 21.04 11.49
CA LEU A 306 -4.68 20.23 12.06
C LEU A 306 -4.97 18.74 11.87
N LEU A 307 -3.93 17.98 11.48
CA LEU A 307 -3.92 16.53 11.45
C LEU A 307 -2.82 16.03 12.41
N GLN A 308 -3.17 15.11 13.28
CA GLN A 308 -2.26 14.45 14.21
C GLN A 308 -2.49 12.94 14.19
N ASN A 309 -1.43 12.17 14.04
CA ASN A 309 -1.47 10.72 14.12
C ASN A 309 -0.30 10.23 14.96
N TYR A 310 -0.59 9.46 16.01
CA TYR A 310 0.39 8.86 16.91
C TYR A 310 0.13 7.37 17.01
N GLU A 311 1.14 6.58 16.77
CA GLU A 311 1.05 5.13 16.76
C GLU A 311 2.23 4.52 17.49
N LEU A 312 1.96 3.56 18.34
CA LEU A 312 2.96 2.76 19.02
C LEU A 312 2.62 1.29 18.83
N SER A 313 3.60 0.49 18.40
CA SER A 313 3.42 -0.94 18.30
C SER A 313 4.61 -1.72 18.85
N VAL A 314 4.31 -2.88 19.41
CA VAL A 314 5.30 -3.85 19.92
C VAL A 314 4.99 -5.20 19.31
N SER A 315 5.99 -5.82 18.68
CA SER A 315 5.82 -7.13 18.06
C SER A 315 7.03 -8.01 18.31
N GLY A 316 6.78 -9.32 18.29
CA GLY A 316 7.84 -10.30 18.44
C GLY A 316 7.32 -11.71 18.24
N ALA A 317 8.21 -12.63 17.96
CA ALA A 317 7.90 -14.04 17.90
C ALA A 317 9.03 -14.88 18.47
N THR A 318 8.64 -15.98 19.08
CA THR A 318 9.50 -17.09 19.50
C THR A 318 9.02 -18.36 18.78
N GLU A 319 9.67 -19.49 18.99
CA GLU A 319 9.19 -20.77 18.45
C GLU A 319 7.76 -21.13 18.87
N LYS A 320 7.31 -20.63 20.01
CA LYS A 320 6.00 -20.99 20.59
C LYS A 320 4.99 -19.86 20.60
N THR A 321 5.42 -18.61 20.61
CA THR A 321 4.54 -17.45 20.78
C THR A 321 4.81 -16.43 19.70
N ASN A 322 3.73 -15.91 19.11
CA ASN A 322 3.79 -14.79 18.19
C ASN A 322 2.83 -13.71 18.71
N TYR A 323 3.29 -12.47 18.79
CA TYR A 323 2.45 -11.38 19.27
C TYR A 323 2.71 -10.08 18.49
N TYR A 324 1.65 -9.34 18.31
CA TYR A 324 1.62 -7.96 17.84
C TYR A 324 0.61 -7.19 18.68
N VAL A 325 1.03 -6.10 19.31
CA VAL A 325 0.18 -5.20 20.08
C VAL A 325 0.42 -3.78 19.60
N SER A 326 -0.64 -3.05 19.31
CA SER A 326 -0.56 -1.65 18.89
C SER A 326 -1.57 -0.79 19.64
N GLY A 327 -1.26 0.49 19.73
CA GLY A 327 -2.15 1.55 20.17
C GLY A 327 -1.97 2.77 19.28
N GLY A 328 -3.08 3.39 18.89
CA GLY A 328 -3.07 4.54 17.99
C GLY A 328 -4.07 5.61 18.41
N TYR A 329 -3.69 6.86 18.20
CA TYR A 329 -4.53 8.04 18.29
C TYR A 329 -4.44 8.81 16.99
N TYR A 330 -5.57 9.08 16.38
CA TYR A 330 -5.69 9.87 15.16
C TYR A 330 -6.70 10.98 15.38
N ASN A 331 -6.33 12.21 15.07
CA ASN A 331 -7.21 13.37 15.08
C ASN A 331 -6.98 14.16 13.80
N GLN A 332 -8.06 14.48 13.11
CA GLN A 332 -8.06 15.32 11.92
C GLN A 332 -9.19 16.32 12.01
N GLU A 333 -8.85 17.60 12.11
CA GLU A 333 -9.80 18.68 11.91
C GLU A 333 -10.21 18.72 10.44
N GLY A 334 -11.48 18.94 10.17
CA GLY A 334 -11.97 19.17 8.82
C GLY A 334 -11.63 20.57 8.33
N THR A 335 -11.56 20.73 7.01
CA THR A 335 -11.42 22.04 6.39
C THR A 335 -12.69 22.89 6.59
N ALA A 336 -13.87 22.29 6.64
CA ALA A 336 -15.08 22.98 7.08
C ALA A 336 -15.10 23.11 8.61
N ILE A 337 -15.33 24.32 9.12
CA ILE A 337 -15.39 24.57 10.56
C ILE A 337 -16.52 23.73 11.18
N GLY A 338 -16.22 23.04 12.28
CA GLY A 338 -17.17 22.15 12.96
C GLY A 338 -17.19 20.71 12.41
N SER A 339 -16.37 20.39 11.40
CA SER A 339 -16.15 19.01 10.98
C SER A 339 -14.82 18.47 11.50
N GLY A 340 -14.77 17.18 11.77
CA GLY A 340 -13.57 16.52 12.27
C GLY A 340 -13.75 15.03 12.51
N PHE A 341 -12.62 14.36 12.72
CA PHE A 341 -12.57 12.94 12.99
C PHE A 341 -11.52 12.64 14.04
N GLU A 342 -11.92 11.89 15.05
CA GLU A 342 -11.06 11.41 16.11
C GLU A 342 -11.19 9.89 16.25
N ARG A 343 -10.06 9.18 16.37
CA ARG A 343 -10.03 7.72 16.54
C ARG A 343 -9.00 7.30 17.57
N TYR A 344 -9.45 6.47 18.50
CA TYR A 344 -8.61 5.68 19.41
C TYR A 344 -8.67 4.23 18.96
N SER A 345 -7.52 3.59 18.79
CA SER A 345 -7.43 2.21 18.35
C SER A 345 -6.47 1.41 19.20
N ILE A 346 -6.86 0.19 19.54
CA ILE A 346 -6.00 -0.80 20.20
C ILE A 346 -6.16 -2.11 19.45
N ARG A 347 -5.06 -2.76 19.12
CA ARG A 347 -5.04 -4.10 18.55
C ARG A 347 -4.12 -5.03 19.32
N ALA A 348 -4.55 -6.28 19.47
CA ALA A 348 -3.73 -7.35 20.02
C ALA A 348 -3.94 -8.64 19.22
N ASN A 349 -2.92 -9.05 18.49
CA ASN A 349 -2.86 -10.32 17.77
C ASN A 349 -1.86 -11.20 18.53
N VAL A 350 -2.32 -12.29 19.09
CA VAL A 350 -1.48 -13.21 19.87
C VAL A 350 -1.76 -14.64 19.42
N GLU A 351 -0.72 -15.38 19.12
CA GLU A 351 -0.80 -16.82 18.79
C GLU A 351 0.19 -17.58 19.67
N GLN A 352 -0.29 -18.63 20.33
CA GLN A 352 0.51 -19.51 21.16
C GLN A 352 0.41 -20.95 20.65
N ARG A 353 1.55 -21.58 20.39
CA ARG A 353 1.63 -23.01 20.13
C ARG A 353 1.66 -23.76 21.47
N ALA A 354 0.48 -24.16 21.95
CA ALA A 354 0.33 -24.86 23.23
C ALA A 354 0.89 -26.29 23.17
N ALA A 355 0.77 -26.96 21.99
CA ALA A 355 1.33 -28.29 21.74
C ALA A 355 1.74 -28.42 20.26
N LYS A 356 2.45 -29.49 19.87
CA LYS A 356 2.82 -29.72 18.47
C LYS A 356 1.59 -29.76 17.53
N TRP A 357 0.44 -30.19 18.05
CA TRP A 357 -0.83 -30.30 17.35
C TRP A 357 -1.84 -29.20 17.64
N LEU A 358 -1.55 -28.27 18.62
CA LEU A 358 -2.50 -27.26 19.07
C LEU A 358 -1.89 -25.86 19.03
N LYS A 359 -2.50 -25.00 18.24
CA LYS A 359 -2.30 -23.56 18.25
C LYS A 359 -3.54 -22.87 18.76
N ILE A 360 -3.37 -21.93 19.67
CA ILE A 360 -4.41 -21.07 20.22
C ILE A 360 -4.05 -19.63 19.87
N GLY A 361 -4.99 -18.87 19.33
CA GLY A 361 -4.74 -17.48 18.97
C GLY A 361 -5.97 -16.62 19.16
N THR A 362 -5.73 -15.33 19.31
CA THR A 362 -6.76 -14.30 19.33
C THR A 362 -6.30 -13.11 18.49
N ASN A 363 -7.25 -12.55 17.73
CA ASN A 363 -7.10 -11.28 17.04
C ASN A 363 -8.18 -10.36 17.59
N THR A 364 -7.78 -9.39 18.40
CA THR A 364 -8.68 -8.46 19.07
C THR A 364 -8.40 -7.05 18.59
N ALA A 365 -9.44 -6.31 18.22
CA ALA A 365 -9.37 -4.90 17.91
C ALA A 365 -10.47 -4.15 18.65
N LEU A 366 -10.10 -3.04 19.29
CA LEU A 366 -11.01 -2.10 19.92
C LEU A 366 -10.79 -0.74 19.29
N ASN A 367 -11.86 -0.17 18.74
CA ASN A 367 -11.82 1.15 18.13
C ASN A 367 -12.95 2.00 18.71
N TYR A 368 -12.61 3.23 19.10
CA TYR A 368 -13.55 4.28 19.40
C TYR A 368 -13.36 5.40 18.41
N GLN A 369 -14.46 5.87 17.81
CA GLN A 369 -14.44 6.94 16.80
C GLN A 369 -15.45 8.00 17.15
N GLU A 370 -15.06 9.25 17.00
CA GLU A 370 -15.93 10.41 17.07
C GLU A 370 -15.86 11.14 15.74
N ILE A 371 -17.03 11.36 15.13
CA ILE A 371 -17.17 12.00 13.83
C ILE A 371 -18.02 13.25 14.05
N GLN A 372 -17.40 14.40 13.80
CA GLN A 372 -18.12 15.67 13.75
C GLN A 372 -18.35 16.01 12.28
N ARG A 373 -19.60 16.19 11.89
CA ARG A 373 -19.97 16.47 10.50
C ARG A 373 -20.45 17.91 10.38
N ALA A 374 -19.95 18.63 9.37
CA ALA A 374 -20.61 19.82 8.89
C ALA A 374 -21.82 19.39 8.06
N ASP A 375 -22.89 20.20 8.07
CA ASP A 375 -24.05 19.92 7.22
C ASP A 375 -23.66 20.09 5.74
N ASP A 376 -23.52 18.99 5.01
CA ASP A 376 -23.19 18.93 3.59
C ASP A 376 -24.42 18.66 2.71
N GLY A 377 -25.61 18.76 3.28
CA GLY A 377 -26.88 18.47 2.61
C GLY A 377 -27.01 19.13 1.25
N VAL A 378 -27.08 18.31 0.20
CA VAL A 378 -27.08 18.71 -1.23
C VAL A 378 -28.23 19.66 -1.59
N MET A 379 -29.24 19.82 -0.73
CA MET A 379 -30.49 20.56 -0.99
C MET A 379 -30.70 21.75 -0.06
N THR A 380 -29.77 22.04 0.85
CA THR A 380 -29.96 23.11 1.83
C THR A 380 -28.96 24.25 1.64
N LEU A 381 -29.43 25.49 1.74
CA LEU A 381 -28.62 26.71 1.71
C LEU A 381 -27.75 26.87 2.97
N VAL A 382 -27.68 25.85 3.82
CA VAL A 382 -26.97 25.87 5.12
C VAL A 382 -25.60 25.17 5.08
N THR A 383 -25.20 24.66 3.92
CA THR A 383 -23.86 24.05 3.81
C THR A 383 -22.76 25.12 3.83
N PRO A 384 -21.54 24.80 4.32
CA PRO A 384 -20.41 25.74 4.31
C PRO A 384 -20.13 26.32 2.91
N ILE A 385 -20.21 25.50 1.87
CA ILE A 385 -20.01 25.96 0.49
C ILE A 385 -21.11 26.92 0.03
N SER A 386 -22.37 26.62 0.40
CA SER A 386 -23.50 27.52 0.08
C SER A 386 -23.38 28.85 0.82
N ALA A 387 -22.96 28.82 2.08
CA ALA A 387 -22.72 30.05 2.83
C ALA A 387 -21.61 30.88 2.16
N ALA A 388 -20.50 30.26 1.76
CA ALA A 388 -19.39 30.94 1.07
C ALA A 388 -19.83 31.55 -0.27
N GLN A 389 -20.77 30.95 -1.01
CA GLN A 389 -21.17 31.37 -2.34
C GLN A 389 -22.34 32.37 -2.32
N PHE A 390 -23.31 32.22 -1.41
CA PHE A 390 -24.57 32.95 -1.46
C PHE A 390 -24.72 34.03 -0.39
N MET A 391 -23.95 33.95 0.69
CA MET A 391 -24.02 34.98 1.73
C MET A 391 -23.39 36.29 1.26
N MET A 392 -24.01 37.39 1.68
CA MET A 392 -23.56 38.74 1.30
C MET A 392 -22.36 39.14 2.15
N PRO A 393 -21.29 39.69 1.56
CA PRO A 393 -20.10 40.09 2.31
C PRO A 393 -20.32 41.17 3.36
N TYR A 394 -21.42 41.93 3.24
CA TYR A 394 -21.84 42.94 4.23
C TYR A 394 -22.73 42.35 5.35
N TRP A 395 -23.04 41.06 5.38
CA TRP A 395 -23.74 40.42 6.48
C TRP A 395 -22.73 39.86 7.50
N ASN A 396 -22.86 40.33 8.75
CA ASN A 396 -22.01 39.86 9.83
C ASN A 396 -22.58 38.56 10.44
N PRO A 397 -21.87 37.44 10.40
CA PRO A 397 -22.31 36.18 11.01
C PRO A 397 -22.22 36.20 12.55
N TYR A 398 -21.57 37.23 13.12
CA TYR A 398 -21.35 37.30 14.56
C TYR A 398 -22.28 38.35 15.20
N ARG A 399 -22.79 37.98 16.36
CA ARG A 399 -23.49 38.94 17.25
C ARG A 399 -22.49 39.89 17.90
N LYS A 400 -23.02 40.94 18.58
CA LYS A 400 -22.17 41.92 19.28
C LYS A 400 -21.31 41.32 20.40
N ASP A 401 -21.73 40.20 20.96
CA ASP A 401 -21.02 39.42 21.99
C ASP A 401 -19.97 38.45 21.40
N GLY A 402 -19.79 38.42 20.07
CA GLY A 402 -18.86 37.51 19.37
C GLY A 402 -19.41 36.11 19.12
N SER A 403 -20.60 35.77 19.58
CA SER A 403 -21.24 34.49 19.26
C SER A 403 -21.78 34.49 17.82
N VAL A 404 -21.94 33.31 17.23
CA VAL A 404 -22.51 33.14 15.90
C VAL A 404 -23.99 33.55 15.96
N ALA A 405 -24.47 34.31 14.96
CA ALA A 405 -25.79 34.92 14.90
C ALA A 405 -26.90 33.87 14.66
#